data_4401f8e11e0f29c36ae23c5a7c2ca925
#
_entry.id   4401f8e11e0f29c36ae23c5a7c2ca925
#
_cell.length_a   1.000
_cell.length_b   1.000
_cell.length_c   1.000
_cell.angle_alpha   90.00
_cell.angle_beta   90.00
_cell.angle_gamma   90.00
#
_symmetry.space_group_name_H-M   'P 1'
#
loop_
_entity.id
_entity.type
_entity.pdbx_description
1 polymer ?
#
loop_
_entity_poly.entity_id
_entity_poly.type
_entity_poly.pdbx_seq_one_letter_code
_entity_poly.pdbx_strand_id
1 'polypeptide(L)'
;MIAGSALSNPLIVGMICGVFLFAASTLQQYGIMFGRSAGRAGFITALYIVMVPLLAYLVLRRAVRMMTWMAVGVAVAGFYLLCITDGFGSPTLADCLLLFTAVLFAAHILSIDTLGARVDALTLSFIQFVTTAALSWAGTLIEGSMDWNGAGQAWIAVLYAGIGSVGVAYTLQAVGQQWVPPTRASLIMSLESVFSVIGGALLLGETMTVRGYLGCALIFAGIVLAQMPGVGRRRLAVNKTGKRDQ
;
A
#
# COMPACT_ATOMS: atom_id res chain seq x y z
N MET A 1 7.50 -29.08 -12.21
CA MET A 1 8.35 -28.28 -13.13
C MET A 1 7.60 -27.22 -13.93
N ILE A 2 6.37 -27.46 -14.38
CA ILE A 2 5.57 -26.49 -15.20
C ILE A 2 5.14 -25.25 -14.40
N ALA A 3 4.79 -25.37 -13.12
CA ALA A 3 4.38 -24.23 -12.30
C ALA A 3 5.51 -23.23 -12.01
N GLY A 4 6.76 -23.69 -11.92
CA GLY A 4 7.91 -22.81 -11.66
C GLY A 4 8.31 -21.94 -12.87
N SER A 5 8.08 -22.43 -14.09
CA SER A 5 8.38 -21.66 -15.32
C SER A 5 7.29 -20.63 -15.65
N ALA A 6 6.03 -20.92 -15.33
CA ALA A 6 4.92 -20.00 -15.54
C ALA A 6 5.01 -18.77 -14.60
N LEU A 7 5.42 -18.96 -13.33
CA LEU A 7 5.60 -17.90 -12.36
C LEU A 7 6.87 -17.04 -12.57
N SER A 8 7.70 -17.36 -13.54
CA SER A 8 8.81 -16.51 -13.98
C SER A 8 8.49 -15.71 -15.26
N ASN A 9 7.32 -15.90 -15.85
CA ASN A 9 6.88 -15.17 -17.03
C ASN A 9 6.41 -13.76 -16.63
N PRO A 10 7.05 -12.69 -17.11
CA PRO A 10 6.68 -11.31 -16.79
C PRO A 10 5.21 -10.99 -17.03
N LEU A 11 4.63 -11.56 -18.09
CA LEU A 11 3.23 -11.36 -18.44
C LEU A 11 2.30 -11.90 -17.36
N ILE A 12 2.50 -13.13 -16.91
CA ILE A 12 1.66 -13.77 -15.89
C ILE A 12 1.81 -13.02 -14.55
N VAL A 13 3.04 -12.68 -14.17
CA VAL A 13 3.31 -11.95 -12.93
C VAL A 13 2.65 -10.56 -12.95
N GLY A 14 2.82 -9.82 -14.04
CA GLY A 14 2.19 -8.50 -14.20
C GLY A 14 0.66 -8.57 -14.22
N MET A 15 0.08 -9.60 -14.85
CA MET A 15 -1.37 -9.82 -14.82
C MET A 15 -1.88 -10.12 -13.41
N ILE A 16 -1.20 -10.95 -12.63
CA ILE A 16 -1.58 -11.23 -11.24
C ILE A 16 -1.54 -9.94 -10.41
N CYS A 17 -0.46 -9.16 -10.51
CA CYS A 17 -0.37 -7.86 -9.83
C CYS A 17 -1.48 -6.90 -10.29
N GLY A 18 -1.78 -6.85 -11.59
CA GLY A 18 -2.84 -6.02 -12.15
C GLY A 18 -4.23 -6.40 -11.68
N VAL A 19 -4.53 -7.70 -11.53
CA VAL A 19 -5.81 -8.18 -10.98
C VAL A 19 -5.95 -7.75 -9.50
N PHE A 20 -4.91 -7.90 -8.68
CA PHE A 20 -4.95 -7.43 -7.30
C PHE A 20 -5.12 -5.91 -7.22
N LEU A 21 -4.41 -5.17 -8.06
CA LEU A 21 -4.50 -3.71 -8.11
C LEU A 21 -5.91 -3.25 -8.53
N PHE A 22 -6.47 -3.86 -9.58
CA PHE A 22 -7.84 -3.60 -10.02
C PHE A 22 -8.86 -3.88 -8.92
N ALA A 23 -8.82 -5.07 -8.33
CA ALA A 23 -9.77 -5.47 -7.30
C ALA A 23 -9.68 -4.56 -6.06
N ALA A 24 -8.45 -4.25 -5.61
CA ALA A 24 -8.22 -3.35 -4.47
C ALA A 24 -8.77 -1.95 -4.75
N SER A 25 -8.40 -1.36 -5.90
CA SER A 25 -8.82 0.01 -6.26
C SER A 25 -10.33 0.11 -6.47
N THR A 26 -10.94 -0.88 -7.10
CA THR A 26 -12.40 -0.92 -7.32
C THR A 26 -13.15 -1.01 -5.99
N LEU A 27 -12.77 -1.94 -5.11
CA LEU A 27 -13.42 -2.05 -3.79
C LEU A 27 -13.17 -0.82 -2.91
N GLN A 28 -11.98 -0.21 -3.01
CA GLN A 28 -11.69 1.05 -2.33
C GLN A 28 -12.65 2.14 -2.78
N GLN A 29 -12.86 2.28 -4.08
CA GLN A 29 -13.75 3.29 -4.64
C GLN A 29 -15.19 3.08 -4.18
N TYR A 30 -15.70 1.86 -4.22
CA TYR A 30 -17.03 1.56 -3.67
C TYR A 30 -17.10 1.81 -2.16
N GLY A 31 -16.06 1.42 -1.41
CA GLY A 31 -15.98 1.68 0.02
C GLY A 31 -16.00 3.17 0.36
N ILE A 32 -15.34 4.02 -0.44
CA ILE A 32 -15.38 5.48 -0.29
C ILE A 32 -16.76 6.03 -0.67
N MET A 33 -17.32 5.57 -1.78
CA MET A 33 -18.62 6.02 -2.30
C MET A 33 -19.78 5.72 -1.34
N PHE A 34 -19.78 4.52 -0.73
CA PHE A 34 -20.81 4.13 0.25
C PHE A 34 -20.46 4.54 1.68
N GLY A 35 -19.23 4.97 1.91
CA GLY A 35 -18.73 5.38 3.23
C GLY A 35 -19.25 6.75 3.64
N ARG A 36 -19.25 6.99 4.95
CA ARG A 36 -19.73 8.24 5.54
C ARG A 36 -18.61 9.25 5.82
N SER A 37 -17.35 8.82 5.79
CA SER A 37 -16.19 9.63 6.17
C SER A 37 -14.95 9.21 5.41
N ALA A 38 -14.33 10.18 4.72
CA ALA A 38 -13.06 9.97 4.02
C ALA A 38 -11.92 9.58 4.98
N GLY A 39 -11.90 10.19 6.18
CA GLY A 39 -10.91 9.84 7.21
C GLY A 39 -11.05 8.38 7.67
N ARG A 40 -12.29 7.91 7.91
CA ARG A 40 -12.55 6.51 8.28
C ARG A 40 -12.14 5.55 7.16
N ALA A 41 -12.47 5.89 5.91
CA ALA A 41 -12.05 5.11 4.75
C ALA A 41 -10.53 5.04 4.63
N GLY A 42 -9.84 6.16 4.77
CA GLY A 42 -8.38 6.23 4.76
C GLY A 42 -7.75 5.39 5.88
N PHE A 43 -8.30 5.46 7.11
CA PHE A 43 -7.80 4.65 8.23
C PHE A 43 -7.93 3.16 7.96
N ILE A 44 -9.13 2.69 7.54
CA ILE A 44 -9.38 1.26 7.32
C ILE A 44 -8.52 0.74 6.16
N THR A 45 -8.39 1.49 5.08
CA THR A 45 -7.50 1.11 3.97
C THR A 45 -6.05 1.05 4.42
N ALA A 46 -5.58 2.02 5.22
CA ALA A 46 -4.21 2.05 5.73
C ALA A 46 -3.86 0.84 6.60
N LEU A 47 -4.84 0.06 7.07
CA LEU A 47 -4.58 -1.20 7.77
C LEU A 47 -3.84 -2.23 6.90
N TYR A 48 -3.64 -1.98 5.60
CA TYR A 48 -2.72 -2.82 4.80
C TYR A 48 -1.32 -2.89 5.43
N ILE A 49 -0.87 -1.90 6.20
CA ILE A 49 0.39 -1.95 6.95
C ILE A 49 0.45 -3.08 7.99
N VAL A 50 -0.71 -3.49 8.52
CA VAL A 50 -0.86 -4.64 9.42
C VAL A 50 -0.99 -5.93 8.60
N MET A 51 -1.77 -5.88 7.50
CA MET A 51 -2.05 -7.04 6.66
C MET A 51 -0.80 -7.55 5.94
N VAL A 52 0.13 -6.67 5.51
CA VAL A 52 1.37 -7.08 4.85
C VAL A 52 2.22 -8.00 5.73
N PRO A 53 2.65 -7.64 6.96
CA PRO A 53 3.41 -8.55 7.81
C PRO A 53 2.60 -9.77 8.24
N LEU A 54 1.29 -9.63 8.43
CA LEU A 54 0.41 -10.73 8.78
C LEU A 54 0.35 -11.78 7.65
N LEU A 55 0.09 -11.37 6.43
CA LEU A 55 0.08 -12.27 5.27
C LEU A 55 1.48 -12.83 4.96
N ALA A 56 2.54 -12.03 5.14
CA ALA A 56 3.91 -12.51 5.01
C ALA A 56 4.21 -13.64 6.02
N TYR A 57 3.70 -13.52 7.24
CA TYR A 57 3.85 -14.56 8.26
C TYR A 57 2.97 -15.79 7.97
N LEU A 58 1.67 -15.59 7.71
CA LEU A 58 0.70 -16.69 7.57
C LEU A 58 0.84 -17.46 6.25
N VAL A 59 1.00 -16.74 5.13
CA VAL A 59 1.00 -17.31 3.78
C VAL A 59 2.41 -17.67 3.32
N LEU A 60 3.35 -16.73 3.49
CA LEU A 60 4.72 -16.92 3.01
C LEU A 60 5.63 -17.54 4.07
N ARG A 61 5.12 -17.77 5.29
CA ARG A 61 5.87 -18.31 6.44
C ARG A 61 7.18 -17.56 6.73
N ARG A 62 7.20 -16.27 6.44
CA ARG A 62 8.34 -15.39 6.71
C ARG A 62 8.25 -14.85 8.13
N ALA A 63 9.28 -15.08 8.94
CA ALA A 63 9.34 -14.52 10.29
C ALA A 63 9.43 -12.99 10.24
N VAL A 64 8.50 -12.32 10.91
CA VAL A 64 8.48 -10.87 11.08
C VAL A 64 9.07 -10.51 12.43
N ARG A 65 9.99 -9.54 12.45
CA ARG A 65 10.68 -9.15 13.68
C ARG A 65 9.72 -8.45 14.65
N MET A 66 9.91 -8.65 15.95
CA MET A 66 9.10 -7.99 16.98
C MET A 66 9.12 -6.46 16.87
N MET A 67 10.29 -5.89 16.54
CA MET A 67 10.44 -4.44 16.29
C MET A 67 9.50 -3.94 15.18
N THR A 68 9.28 -4.75 14.14
CA THR A 68 8.37 -4.42 13.05
C THR A 68 6.91 -4.42 13.54
N TRP A 69 6.52 -5.36 14.40
CA TRP A 69 5.19 -5.36 14.99
C TRP A 69 4.96 -4.15 15.92
N MET A 70 5.98 -3.75 16.68
CA MET A 70 5.93 -2.52 17.48
C MET A 70 5.77 -1.28 16.58
N ALA A 71 6.54 -1.21 15.49
CA ALA A 71 6.46 -0.12 14.52
C ALA A 71 5.06 -0.03 13.87
N VAL A 72 4.50 -1.18 13.50
CA VAL A 72 3.13 -1.27 12.96
C VAL A 72 2.11 -0.80 14.00
N GLY A 73 2.24 -1.22 15.26
CA GLY A 73 1.34 -0.77 16.34
C GLY A 73 1.39 0.75 16.55
N VAL A 74 2.57 1.34 16.54
CA VAL A 74 2.75 2.80 16.65
C VAL A 74 2.15 3.53 15.45
N ALA A 75 2.35 3.03 14.23
CA ALA A 75 1.79 3.62 13.01
C ALA A 75 0.25 3.53 13.01
N VAL A 76 -0.32 2.39 13.39
CA VAL A 76 -1.79 2.22 13.52
C VAL A 76 -2.39 3.19 14.53
N ALA A 77 -1.74 3.40 15.68
CA ALA A 77 -2.16 4.40 16.67
C ALA A 77 -2.12 5.81 16.07
N GLY A 78 -1.08 6.12 15.27
CA GLY A 78 -0.98 7.38 14.55
C GLY A 78 -2.11 7.58 13.53
N PHE A 79 -2.42 6.55 12.74
CA PHE A 79 -3.55 6.58 11.80
C PHE A 79 -4.89 6.74 12.49
N TYR A 80 -5.06 6.09 13.64
CA TYR A 80 -6.27 6.26 14.45
C TYR A 80 -6.46 7.71 14.87
N LEU A 81 -5.41 8.34 15.39
CA LEU A 81 -5.48 9.76 15.81
C LEU A 81 -5.70 10.70 14.62
N LEU A 82 -5.12 10.40 13.46
CA LEU A 82 -5.22 11.24 12.26
C LEU A 82 -6.60 11.16 11.62
N CYS A 83 -7.15 9.96 11.47
CA CYS A 83 -8.30 9.73 10.59
C CYS A 83 -9.62 9.55 11.32
N ILE A 84 -9.62 9.16 12.61
CA ILE A 84 -10.84 8.90 13.37
C ILE A 84 -11.11 10.07 14.33
N THR A 85 -11.94 11.01 13.90
CA THR A 85 -12.30 12.20 14.71
C THR A 85 -13.53 11.98 15.60
N ASP A 86 -14.56 11.28 15.07
CA ASP A 86 -15.88 11.15 15.70
C ASP A 86 -16.16 9.74 16.26
N GLY A 87 -15.10 8.92 16.42
CA GLY A 87 -15.22 7.52 16.81
C GLY A 87 -15.62 6.61 15.65
N PHE A 88 -15.69 5.29 15.91
CA PHE A 88 -15.96 4.32 14.84
C PHE A 88 -17.46 4.19 14.48
N GLY A 89 -18.37 4.51 15.38
CA GLY A 89 -19.79 4.18 15.21
C GLY A 89 -20.00 2.66 14.99
N SER A 90 -21.15 2.29 14.44
CA SER A 90 -21.43 0.91 14.06
C SER A 90 -20.70 0.52 12.75
N PRO A 91 -20.17 -0.72 12.62
CA PRO A 91 -19.62 -1.23 11.38
C PRO A 91 -20.63 -1.18 10.24
N THR A 92 -20.18 -0.81 9.04
CA THR A 92 -20.99 -0.70 7.83
C THR A 92 -20.47 -1.63 6.74
N LEU A 93 -21.26 -1.86 5.70
CA LEU A 93 -20.80 -2.59 4.51
C LEU A 93 -19.57 -1.91 3.89
N ALA A 94 -19.52 -0.58 3.87
CA ALA A 94 -18.37 0.18 3.39
C ALA A 94 -17.09 -0.16 4.16
N ASP A 95 -17.17 -0.33 5.48
CA ASP A 95 -16.02 -0.70 6.30
C ASP A 95 -15.50 -2.12 5.94
N CYS A 96 -16.42 -3.05 5.68
CA CYS A 96 -16.06 -4.40 5.24
C CYS A 96 -15.36 -4.37 3.88
N LEU A 97 -15.86 -3.59 2.91
CA LEU A 97 -15.23 -3.41 1.60
C LEU A 97 -13.82 -2.82 1.73
N LEU A 98 -13.66 -1.78 2.56
CA LEU A 98 -12.37 -1.12 2.81
C LEU A 98 -11.38 -2.05 3.54
N LEU A 99 -11.84 -2.86 4.48
CA LEU A 99 -10.98 -3.85 5.13
C LEU A 99 -10.51 -4.92 4.13
N PHE A 100 -11.41 -5.37 3.25
CA PHE A 100 -11.03 -6.30 2.18
C PHE A 100 -10.09 -5.65 1.17
N THR A 101 -10.26 -4.37 0.87
CA THR A 101 -9.30 -3.56 0.11
C THR A 101 -7.91 -3.58 0.74
N ALA A 102 -7.81 -3.41 2.06
CA ALA A 102 -6.53 -3.46 2.77
C ALA A 102 -5.83 -4.82 2.61
N VAL A 103 -6.58 -5.92 2.63
CA VAL A 103 -6.06 -7.28 2.36
C VAL A 103 -5.57 -7.41 0.92
N LEU A 104 -6.32 -6.89 -0.05
CA LEU A 104 -5.94 -6.95 -1.48
C LEU A 104 -4.71 -6.10 -1.79
N PHE A 105 -4.60 -4.89 -1.23
CA PHE A 105 -3.37 -4.09 -1.36
C PHE A 105 -2.18 -4.79 -0.71
N ALA A 106 -2.35 -5.42 0.44
CA ALA A 106 -1.29 -6.21 1.06
C ALA A 106 -0.89 -7.40 0.18
N ALA A 107 -1.85 -8.09 -0.44
CA ALA A 107 -1.59 -9.17 -1.39
C ALA A 107 -0.86 -8.65 -2.65
N HIS A 108 -1.24 -7.48 -3.18
CA HIS A 108 -0.55 -6.82 -4.28
C HIS A 108 0.92 -6.52 -3.94
N ILE A 109 1.18 -5.89 -2.79
CA ILE A 109 2.52 -5.58 -2.29
C ILE A 109 3.38 -6.86 -2.17
N LEU A 110 2.80 -7.92 -1.61
CA LEU A 110 3.50 -9.21 -1.47
C LEU A 110 3.70 -9.93 -2.81
N SER A 111 2.80 -9.75 -3.77
CA SER A 111 2.94 -10.30 -5.12
C SER A 111 4.10 -9.63 -5.87
N ILE A 112 4.26 -8.33 -5.78
CA ILE A 112 5.42 -7.61 -6.32
C ILE A 112 6.71 -8.13 -5.68
N ASP A 113 6.77 -8.29 -4.36
CA ASP A 113 7.97 -8.76 -3.65
C ASP A 113 8.33 -10.22 -4.00
N THR A 114 7.32 -11.09 -4.14
CA THR A 114 7.57 -12.54 -4.29
C THR A 114 7.68 -12.97 -5.74
N LEU A 115 6.74 -12.53 -6.57
CA LEU A 115 6.65 -12.93 -7.98
C LEU A 115 7.42 -11.95 -8.86
N GLY A 116 7.37 -10.64 -8.54
CA GLY A 116 8.03 -9.59 -9.30
C GLY A 116 9.54 -9.49 -9.09
N ALA A 117 10.11 -10.17 -8.10
CA ALA A 117 11.54 -10.07 -7.75
C ALA A 117 12.51 -10.41 -8.90
N ARG A 118 12.06 -11.13 -9.93
CA ARG A 118 12.86 -11.53 -11.11
C ARG A 118 12.42 -10.85 -12.40
N VAL A 119 11.47 -9.94 -12.30
CA VAL A 119 10.91 -9.20 -13.44
C VAL A 119 11.41 -7.77 -13.35
N ASP A 120 11.78 -7.18 -14.49
CA ASP A 120 12.08 -5.75 -14.54
C ASP A 120 10.89 -4.93 -14.06
N ALA A 121 11.15 -3.96 -13.16
CA ALA A 121 10.09 -3.19 -12.51
C ALA A 121 9.24 -2.38 -13.49
N LEU A 122 9.83 -1.85 -14.56
CA LEU A 122 9.10 -1.08 -15.57
C LEU A 122 8.19 -2.00 -16.39
N THR A 123 8.70 -3.17 -16.79
CA THR A 123 7.93 -4.19 -17.50
C THR A 123 6.76 -4.68 -16.64
N LEU A 124 7.01 -4.97 -15.35
CA LEU A 124 5.99 -5.35 -14.39
C LEU A 124 4.91 -4.26 -14.28
N SER A 125 5.33 -3.01 -14.10
CA SER A 125 4.43 -1.86 -13.97
C SER A 125 3.57 -1.68 -15.21
N PHE A 126 4.16 -1.75 -16.39
CA PHE A 126 3.42 -1.63 -17.65
C PHE A 126 2.33 -2.71 -17.79
N ILE A 127 2.68 -3.98 -17.55
CA ILE A 127 1.73 -5.09 -17.70
C ILE A 127 0.61 -4.99 -16.66
N GLN A 128 0.93 -4.67 -15.39
CA GLN A 128 -0.10 -4.51 -14.38
C GLN A 128 -1.05 -3.35 -14.67
N PHE A 129 -0.56 -2.22 -15.22
CA PHE A 129 -1.41 -1.09 -15.57
C PHE A 129 -2.31 -1.40 -16.77
N VAL A 130 -1.79 -2.06 -17.80
CA VAL A 130 -2.59 -2.54 -18.95
C VAL A 130 -3.68 -3.50 -18.46
N THR A 131 -3.33 -4.44 -17.59
CA THR A 131 -4.30 -5.38 -17.02
C THR A 131 -5.39 -4.66 -16.20
N THR A 132 -4.98 -3.76 -15.32
CA THR A 132 -5.91 -2.96 -14.50
C THR A 132 -6.83 -2.13 -15.39
N ALA A 133 -6.29 -1.45 -16.40
CA ALA A 133 -7.05 -0.65 -17.35
C ALA A 133 -8.06 -1.51 -18.14
N ALA A 134 -7.64 -2.65 -18.67
CA ALA A 134 -8.52 -3.57 -19.40
C ALA A 134 -9.68 -4.07 -18.53
N LEU A 135 -9.41 -4.44 -17.28
CA LEU A 135 -10.43 -4.88 -16.33
C LEU A 135 -11.36 -3.73 -15.93
N SER A 136 -10.83 -2.52 -15.74
CA SER A 136 -11.64 -1.33 -15.43
C SER A 136 -12.58 -0.99 -16.58
N TRP A 137 -12.09 -1.01 -17.83
CA TRP A 137 -12.91 -0.81 -19.01
C TRP A 137 -14.01 -1.90 -19.13
N ALA A 138 -13.64 -3.16 -18.94
CA ALA A 138 -14.62 -4.26 -18.95
C ALA A 138 -15.70 -4.06 -17.87
N GLY A 139 -15.31 -3.68 -16.65
CA GLY A 139 -16.24 -3.38 -15.55
C GLY A 139 -17.19 -2.24 -15.91
N THR A 140 -16.69 -1.12 -16.40
CA THR A 140 -17.50 0.05 -16.81
C THR A 140 -18.49 -0.30 -17.94
N LEU A 141 -18.07 -1.12 -18.90
CA LEU A 141 -18.94 -1.58 -19.98
C LEU A 141 -20.07 -2.49 -19.46
N ILE A 142 -19.76 -3.38 -18.51
CA ILE A 142 -20.75 -4.29 -17.89
C ILE A 142 -21.76 -3.49 -17.05
N GLU A 143 -21.28 -2.51 -16.27
CA GLU A 143 -22.16 -1.66 -15.46
C GLU A 143 -22.99 -0.68 -16.29
N GLY A 144 -22.58 -0.38 -17.51
CA GLY A 144 -23.22 0.66 -18.35
C GLY A 144 -23.08 2.08 -17.79
N SER A 145 -22.10 2.29 -16.91
CA SER A 145 -21.91 3.52 -16.13
C SER A 145 -21.01 4.55 -16.83
N MET A 146 -20.90 4.52 -18.16
CA MET A 146 -20.05 5.47 -18.92
C MET A 146 -20.66 6.88 -18.93
N ASP A 147 -19.99 7.80 -18.22
CA ASP A 147 -20.31 9.23 -18.23
C ASP A 147 -19.14 10.06 -18.79
N TRP A 148 -19.19 10.31 -20.09
CA TRP A 148 -18.19 11.12 -20.78
C TRP A 148 -18.23 12.61 -20.38
N ASN A 149 -19.41 13.13 -19.99
CA ASN A 149 -19.52 14.51 -19.56
C ASN A 149 -18.90 14.71 -18.18
N GLY A 150 -19.15 13.80 -17.23
CA GLY A 150 -18.51 13.81 -15.92
C GLY A 150 -16.99 13.63 -16.02
N ALA A 151 -16.51 12.71 -16.86
CA ALA A 151 -15.08 12.54 -17.13
C ALA A 151 -14.45 13.80 -17.75
N GLY A 152 -15.15 14.48 -18.66
CA GLY A 152 -14.71 15.73 -19.25
C GLY A 152 -14.62 16.89 -18.26
N GLN A 153 -15.47 16.94 -17.24
CA GLN A 153 -15.39 17.95 -16.17
C GLN A 153 -14.27 17.65 -15.17
N ALA A 154 -13.95 16.37 -14.95
CA ALA A 154 -12.95 15.90 -14.00
C ALA A 154 -11.58 15.61 -14.66
N TRP A 155 -11.30 16.09 -15.87
CA TRP A 155 -10.13 15.72 -16.66
C TRP A 155 -8.79 15.93 -15.93
N ILE A 156 -8.67 17.00 -15.12
CA ILE A 156 -7.45 17.29 -14.33
C ILE A 156 -7.25 16.19 -13.27
N ALA A 157 -8.31 15.81 -12.55
CA ALA A 157 -8.25 14.75 -11.55
C ALA A 157 -7.95 13.40 -12.20
N VAL A 158 -8.52 13.11 -13.37
CA VAL A 158 -8.26 11.89 -14.15
C VAL A 158 -6.80 11.83 -14.60
N LEU A 159 -6.25 12.92 -15.13
CA LEU A 159 -4.84 13.00 -15.54
C LEU A 159 -3.90 12.86 -14.32
N TYR A 160 -4.20 13.54 -13.23
CA TYR A 160 -3.43 13.40 -11.99
C TYR A 160 -3.44 11.95 -11.46
N ALA A 161 -4.61 11.32 -11.41
CA ALA A 161 -4.72 9.93 -10.99
C ALA A 161 -4.00 8.97 -11.95
N GLY A 162 -4.15 9.15 -13.26
CA GLY A 162 -3.55 8.29 -14.28
C GLY A 162 -2.03 8.44 -14.37
N ILE A 163 -1.52 9.66 -14.46
CA ILE A 163 -0.09 9.92 -14.65
C ILE A 163 0.63 9.95 -13.29
N GLY A 164 0.15 10.74 -12.34
CA GLY A 164 0.82 10.94 -11.05
C GLY A 164 0.71 9.72 -10.14
N SER A 165 -0.51 9.28 -9.87
CA SER A 165 -0.74 8.17 -8.94
C SER A 165 -0.42 6.82 -9.60
N VAL A 166 -1.05 6.47 -10.72
CA VAL A 166 -0.83 5.16 -11.35
C VAL A 166 0.53 5.13 -12.05
N GLY A 167 0.79 6.05 -12.97
CA GLY A 167 2.00 6.03 -13.79
C GLY A 167 3.28 6.18 -12.97
N VAL A 168 3.35 7.20 -12.12
CA VAL A 168 4.58 7.50 -11.37
C VAL A 168 4.64 6.75 -10.05
N ALA A 169 3.64 6.88 -9.15
CA ALA A 169 3.75 6.36 -7.80
C ALA A 169 3.80 4.83 -7.74
N TYR A 170 2.93 4.11 -8.46
CA TYR A 170 2.99 2.64 -8.48
C TYR A 170 4.22 2.09 -9.21
N THR A 171 4.75 2.81 -10.21
CA THR A 171 6.04 2.44 -10.83
C THR A 171 7.18 2.59 -9.83
N LEU A 172 7.23 3.71 -9.11
CA LEU A 172 8.23 3.93 -8.05
C LEU A 172 8.08 2.92 -6.91
N GLN A 173 6.84 2.51 -6.59
CA GLN A 173 6.59 1.43 -5.65
C GLN A 173 7.23 0.12 -6.13
N ALA A 174 6.99 -0.29 -7.38
CA ALA A 174 7.55 -1.52 -7.94
C ALA A 174 9.09 -1.49 -7.97
N VAL A 175 9.68 -0.35 -8.35
CA VAL A 175 11.14 -0.14 -8.31
C VAL A 175 11.67 -0.20 -6.88
N GLY A 176 11.06 0.53 -5.96
CA GLY A 176 11.48 0.59 -4.55
C GLY A 176 11.39 -0.76 -3.84
N GLN A 177 10.37 -1.55 -4.15
CA GLN A 177 10.19 -2.88 -3.56
C GLN A 177 11.25 -3.91 -3.99
N GLN A 178 12.02 -3.66 -5.06
CA GLN A 178 13.18 -4.50 -5.40
C GLN A 178 14.30 -4.39 -4.36
N TRP A 179 14.34 -3.29 -3.60
CA TRP A 179 15.40 -2.98 -2.63
C TRP A 179 14.94 -3.05 -1.18
N VAL A 180 13.64 -2.95 -0.92
CA VAL A 180 13.08 -2.83 0.42
C VAL A 180 12.10 -3.97 0.69
N PRO A 181 12.22 -4.68 1.84
CA PRO A 181 11.26 -5.71 2.22
C PRO A 181 9.81 -5.17 2.29
N PRO A 182 8.79 -5.98 1.93
CA PRO A 182 7.41 -5.52 1.75
C PRO A 182 6.81 -4.85 2.99
N THR A 183 7.14 -5.33 4.18
CA THR A 183 6.66 -4.72 5.43
C THR A 183 7.23 -3.32 5.68
N ARG A 184 8.50 -3.08 5.29
CA ARG A 184 9.07 -1.73 5.37
C ARG A 184 8.53 -0.84 4.26
N ALA A 185 8.35 -1.38 3.06
CA ALA A 185 7.75 -0.66 1.95
C ALA A 185 6.34 -0.18 2.31
N SER A 186 5.49 -1.05 2.88
CA SER A 186 4.13 -0.68 3.29
C SER A 186 4.11 0.44 4.34
N LEU A 187 5.03 0.41 5.30
CA LEU A 187 5.17 1.49 6.30
C LEU A 187 5.65 2.81 5.67
N ILE A 188 6.60 2.76 4.72
CA ILE A 188 7.07 3.98 4.03
C ILE A 188 5.95 4.57 3.17
N MET A 189 5.20 3.72 2.45
CA MET A 189 4.06 4.16 1.65
C MET A 189 2.98 4.81 2.50
N SER A 190 2.84 4.44 3.77
CA SER A 190 1.88 5.08 4.67
C SER A 190 2.16 6.57 4.96
N LEU A 191 3.34 7.10 4.59
CA LEU A 191 3.60 8.54 4.56
C LEU A 191 2.69 9.30 3.60
N GLU A 192 2.03 8.61 2.66
CA GLU A 192 1.02 9.19 1.79
C GLU A 192 -0.02 9.99 2.58
N SER A 193 -0.49 9.44 3.70
CA SER A 193 -1.46 10.13 4.56
C SER A 193 -0.90 11.39 5.23
N VAL A 194 0.38 11.37 5.60
CA VAL A 194 1.05 12.55 6.17
C VAL A 194 1.20 13.64 5.10
N PHE A 195 1.65 13.27 3.90
CA PHE A 195 1.76 14.22 2.79
C PHE A 195 0.40 14.74 2.30
N SER A 196 -0.64 13.90 2.33
CA SER A 196 -2.01 14.31 2.01
C SER A 196 -2.49 15.42 2.94
N VAL A 197 -2.23 15.28 4.24
CA VAL A 197 -2.59 16.30 5.24
C VAL A 197 -1.78 17.58 5.05
N ILE A 198 -0.48 17.48 4.80
CA ILE A 198 0.36 18.65 4.50
C ILE A 198 -0.13 19.36 3.24
N GLY A 199 -0.44 18.59 2.19
CA GLY A 199 -1.00 19.12 0.94
C GLY A 199 -2.34 19.81 1.17
N GLY A 200 -3.26 19.23 1.94
CA GLY A 200 -4.53 19.83 2.33
C GLY A 200 -4.36 21.17 3.04
N ALA A 201 -3.42 21.22 4.00
CA ALA A 201 -3.12 22.44 4.73
C ALA A 201 -2.54 23.56 3.83
N LEU A 202 -1.59 23.20 2.94
CA LEU A 202 -0.89 24.19 2.09
C LEU A 202 -1.71 24.63 0.89
N LEU A 203 -2.48 23.72 0.25
CA LEU A 203 -3.18 23.99 -1.01
C LEU A 203 -4.63 24.39 -0.79
N LEU A 204 -5.29 23.84 0.25
CA LEU A 204 -6.70 24.06 0.54
C LEU A 204 -6.94 24.94 1.77
N GLY A 205 -5.88 25.32 2.51
CA GLY A 205 -5.99 26.10 3.75
C GLY A 205 -6.65 25.33 4.89
N GLU A 206 -6.65 24.01 4.85
CA GLU A 206 -7.24 23.17 5.90
C GLU A 206 -6.43 23.30 7.20
N THR A 207 -7.13 23.46 8.32
CA THR A 207 -6.51 23.50 9.64
C THR A 207 -6.55 22.13 10.29
N MET A 208 -5.39 21.66 10.74
CA MET A 208 -5.28 20.37 11.43
C MET A 208 -5.38 20.56 12.95
N THR A 209 -6.07 19.63 13.60
CA THR A 209 -6.13 19.60 15.07
C THR A 209 -4.79 19.13 15.65
N VAL A 210 -4.51 19.46 16.92
CA VAL A 210 -3.36 18.94 17.68
C VAL A 210 -3.31 17.40 17.63
N ARG A 211 -4.47 16.75 17.69
CA ARG A 211 -4.61 15.30 17.55
C ARG A 211 -4.09 14.79 16.20
N GLY A 212 -4.39 15.49 15.10
CA GLY A 212 -3.88 15.14 13.77
C GLY A 212 -2.37 15.27 13.68
N TYR A 213 -1.77 16.34 14.22
CA TYR A 213 -0.31 16.49 14.28
C TYR A 213 0.36 15.36 15.06
N LEU A 214 -0.21 14.97 16.21
CA LEU A 214 0.27 13.81 16.98
C LEU A 214 0.16 12.51 16.17
N GLY A 215 -0.92 12.34 15.41
CA GLY A 215 -1.10 11.21 14.51
C GLY A 215 0.00 11.11 13.46
N CYS A 216 0.31 12.21 12.77
CA CYS A 216 1.41 12.29 11.81
C CYS A 216 2.77 11.97 12.44
N ALA A 217 3.04 12.52 13.64
CA ALA A 217 4.28 12.26 14.36
C ALA A 217 4.43 10.78 14.73
N LEU A 218 3.35 10.11 15.16
CA LEU A 218 3.36 8.68 15.46
C LEU A 218 3.55 7.82 14.20
N ILE A 219 2.91 8.15 13.08
CA ILE A 219 3.14 7.44 11.80
C ILE A 219 4.62 7.53 11.44
N PHE A 220 5.21 8.72 11.49
CA PHE A 220 6.61 8.93 11.20
C PHE A 220 7.53 8.17 12.16
N ALA A 221 7.24 8.21 13.47
CA ALA A 221 7.98 7.46 14.49
C ALA A 221 7.92 5.93 14.23
N GLY A 222 6.76 5.40 13.84
CA GLY A 222 6.59 4.00 13.44
C GLY A 222 7.49 3.62 12.26
N ILE A 223 7.57 4.49 11.23
CA ILE A 223 8.42 4.27 10.06
C ILE A 223 9.90 4.25 10.45
N VAL A 224 10.34 5.21 11.25
CA VAL A 224 11.73 5.27 11.74
C VAL A 224 12.05 4.03 12.57
N LEU A 225 11.15 3.61 13.46
CA LEU A 225 11.31 2.41 14.28
C LEU A 225 11.47 1.13 13.44
N ALA A 226 10.70 1.00 12.35
CA ALA A 226 10.79 -0.14 11.44
C ALA A 226 12.14 -0.23 10.71
N GLN A 227 12.81 0.90 10.51
CA GLN A 227 14.09 0.97 9.82
C GLN A 227 15.30 0.76 10.73
N MET A 228 15.11 0.80 12.05
CA MET A 228 16.21 0.60 13.00
C MET A 228 16.87 -0.77 12.82
N PRO A 229 18.21 -0.83 12.72
CA PRO A 229 18.93 -2.10 12.66
C PRO A 229 18.72 -2.87 13.97
N GLY A 230 18.24 -4.11 13.88
CA GLY A 230 18.05 -4.91 15.09
C GLY A 230 19.38 -5.28 15.72
N VAL A 231 19.40 -5.24 17.03
CA VAL A 231 20.53 -5.53 17.91
C VAL A 231 21.26 -6.87 17.62
N GLY A 232 20.58 -7.82 16.92
CA GLY A 232 21.13 -9.15 16.61
C GLY A 232 22.15 -9.21 15.45
N ARG A 233 22.20 -8.22 14.54
CA ARG A 233 23.16 -8.28 13.40
C ARG A 233 24.58 -7.82 13.76
N ARG A 234 24.77 -7.08 14.82
CA ARG A 234 26.12 -6.65 15.27
C ARG A 234 26.98 -7.79 15.81
N ARG A 235 26.37 -8.84 16.39
CA ARG A 235 27.14 -9.98 16.96
C ARG A 235 27.69 -10.95 15.92
N LEU A 236 27.08 -11.07 14.74
CA LEU A 236 27.56 -12.00 13.70
C LEU A 236 28.64 -11.40 12.78
N ALA A 237 28.69 -10.08 12.65
CA ALA A 237 29.72 -9.42 11.86
C ALA A 237 31.08 -9.39 12.58
N VAL A 238 31.08 -9.27 13.92
CA VAL A 238 32.31 -9.27 14.73
C VAL A 238 32.94 -10.67 14.80
N ASN A 239 32.15 -11.74 14.67
CA ASN A 239 32.68 -13.11 14.78
C ASN A 239 33.22 -13.68 13.45
N LYS A 240 33.01 -12.98 12.30
CA LYS A 240 33.55 -13.39 11.00
C LYS A 240 34.92 -12.79 10.68
N THR A 241 35.33 -11.75 11.39
CA THR A 241 36.65 -11.14 11.23
C THR A 241 37.72 -11.66 12.20
N GLY A 242 37.34 -12.46 13.19
CA GLY A 242 38.23 -13.04 14.20
C GLY A 242 38.85 -14.39 13.89
N LYS A 243 38.69 -14.93 12.64
CA LYS A 243 39.30 -16.21 12.22
C LYS A 243 39.91 -16.15 10.85
N ARG A 244 40.88 -15.26 10.71
CA ARG A 244 41.92 -15.34 9.66
C ARG A 244 43.17 -14.75 10.27
N ASP A 245 43.91 -15.55 10.94
CA ASP A 245 45.36 -15.45 11.19
C ASP A 245 45.67 -16.52 12.25
N GLN A 246 45.93 -17.75 11.77
CA GLN A 246 46.87 -18.71 12.31
C GLN A 246 47.12 -19.79 11.23
#